data_890e1deef8e45495b6d80338ebba2c20
#
_entry.id   890e1deef8e45495b6d80338ebba2c20
#
_cell.length_a   1.000
_cell.length_b   1.000
_cell.length_c   1.000
_cell.angle_alpha   90.00
_cell.angle_beta   90.00
_cell.angle_gamma   90.00
#
_symmetry.space_group_name_H-M   'P 1'
#
loop_
_entity.id
_entity.type
_entity.pdbx_description
1 polymer ?
#
loop_
_entity_poly.entity_id
_entity_poly.type
_entity_poly.pdbx_seq_one_letter_code
_entity_poly.pdbx_strand_id
1 'polypeptide(L)'
;MKKIFEVLIITLLFMVSCTSDTIPDYQPQIVVEGWIENGHVPVVRLYCTVPVNSNENKQENLYNNTIDDANVAITCDDQPYVLHHEINNSYESSSIYTSNELTGIAGRS
;
A
#
# COMPACT_ATOMS: atom_id res chain seq x y z
N MET A 1 -48.38 -18.64 -35.58
CA MET A 1 -47.07 -19.29 -35.32
C MET A 1 -45.88 -18.41 -35.62
N LYS A 2 -45.84 -17.66 -36.70
CA LYS A 2 -44.74 -16.75 -37.00
C LYS A 2 -44.53 -15.64 -35.94
N LYS A 3 -45.60 -15.08 -35.42
CA LYS A 3 -45.54 -14.04 -34.37
C LYS A 3 -45.00 -14.52 -33.03
N ILE A 4 -45.29 -15.77 -32.66
CA ILE A 4 -44.76 -16.37 -31.42
C ILE A 4 -43.27 -16.64 -31.56
N PHE A 5 -42.82 -17.01 -32.74
CA PHE A 5 -41.40 -17.25 -33.04
C PHE A 5 -40.58 -15.95 -33.02
N GLU A 6 -41.15 -14.86 -33.55
CA GLU A 6 -40.52 -13.53 -33.49
C GLU A 6 -40.41 -12.98 -32.07
N VAL A 7 -41.48 -13.17 -31.26
CA VAL A 7 -41.46 -12.77 -29.85
C VAL A 7 -40.44 -13.57 -29.05
N LEU A 8 -40.32 -14.88 -29.35
CA LEU A 8 -39.34 -15.76 -28.68
C LEU A 8 -37.92 -15.35 -28.99
N ILE A 9 -37.60 -14.96 -30.23
CA ILE A 9 -36.28 -14.50 -30.64
C ILE A 9 -35.95 -13.17 -29.96
N ILE A 10 -36.89 -12.23 -29.87
CA ILE A 10 -36.70 -10.95 -29.21
C ILE A 10 -36.43 -11.13 -27.70
N THR A 11 -37.19 -12.09 -27.07
CA THR A 11 -36.94 -12.38 -25.63
C THR A 11 -35.60 -13.02 -25.37
N LEU A 12 -35.10 -13.83 -26.31
CA LEU A 12 -33.78 -14.48 -26.19
C LEU A 12 -32.64 -13.49 -26.34
N LEU A 13 -32.81 -12.41 -27.11
CA LEU A 13 -31.80 -11.34 -27.29
C LEU A 13 -31.60 -10.49 -26.02
N PHE A 14 -32.62 -10.40 -25.14
CA PHE A 14 -32.50 -9.66 -23.88
C PHE A 14 -31.74 -10.40 -22.77
N MET A 15 -31.45 -11.69 -22.94
CA MET A 15 -30.74 -12.49 -21.94
C MET A 15 -29.21 -12.44 -22.05
N VAL A 16 -28.65 -11.75 -23.04
CA VAL A 16 -27.22 -11.68 -23.27
C VAL A 16 -26.59 -10.41 -22.66
N SER A 17 -27.26 -9.76 -21.72
CA SER A 17 -26.68 -8.65 -20.98
C SER A 17 -26.01 -9.11 -19.68
N CYS A 18 -25.09 -10.07 -19.76
CA CYS A 18 -24.08 -10.24 -18.72
C CYS A 18 -22.88 -9.37 -19.08
N THR A 19 -22.90 -8.13 -18.62
CA THR A 19 -21.66 -7.35 -18.51
C THR A 19 -20.84 -8.01 -17.42
N SER A 20 -19.79 -8.73 -17.79
CA SER A 20 -18.75 -9.07 -16.85
C SER A 20 -18.09 -7.75 -16.45
N ASP A 21 -18.35 -7.31 -15.22
CA ASP A 21 -17.56 -6.26 -14.60
C ASP A 21 -16.13 -6.76 -14.53
N THR A 22 -15.30 -6.31 -15.48
CA THR A 22 -13.86 -6.50 -15.38
C THR A 22 -13.42 -5.68 -14.18
N ILE A 23 -13.10 -6.36 -13.07
CA ILE A 23 -12.42 -5.74 -11.94
C ILE A 23 -11.16 -5.09 -12.51
N PRO A 24 -10.98 -3.77 -12.38
CA PRO A 24 -9.78 -3.11 -12.89
C PRO A 24 -8.55 -3.80 -12.30
N ASP A 25 -7.56 -4.06 -13.14
CA ASP A 25 -6.33 -4.71 -12.73
C ASP A 25 -5.71 -3.93 -11.57
N TYR A 26 -5.57 -4.59 -10.42
CA TYR A 26 -5.07 -3.97 -9.19
C TYR A 26 -3.60 -3.59 -9.38
N GLN A 27 -3.29 -2.31 -9.27
CA GLN A 27 -1.92 -1.81 -9.29
C GLN A 27 -1.47 -1.54 -7.85
N PRO A 28 -0.49 -2.30 -7.32
CA PRO A 28 0.04 -2.02 -5.99
C PRO A 28 0.64 -0.62 -5.93
N GLN A 29 0.33 0.11 -4.86
CA GLN A 29 0.84 1.44 -4.60
C GLN A 29 1.78 1.42 -3.42
N ILE A 30 2.83 2.24 -3.48
CA ILE A 30 3.76 2.42 -2.37
C ILE A 30 3.13 3.34 -1.34
N VAL A 31 3.14 2.90 -0.09
CA VAL A 31 2.72 3.68 1.07
C VAL A 31 3.95 4.06 1.89
N VAL A 32 4.04 5.32 2.24
CA VAL A 32 5.10 5.87 3.09
C VAL A 32 4.48 6.32 4.40
N GLU A 33 4.92 5.73 5.49
CA GLU A 33 4.63 6.17 6.85
C GLU A 33 5.90 6.68 7.50
N GLY A 34 5.86 7.84 8.12
CA GLY A 34 7.02 8.40 8.79
C GLY A 34 6.62 9.20 10.02
N TRP A 35 7.42 9.10 11.07
CA TRP A 35 7.26 9.92 12.26
C TRP A 35 8.61 10.19 12.92
N ILE A 36 8.66 11.27 13.65
CA ILE A 36 9.79 11.66 14.49
C ILE A 36 9.24 12.27 15.78
N GLU A 37 9.67 11.75 16.90
CA GLU A 37 9.29 12.25 18.21
C GLU A 37 10.41 13.09 18.81
N ASN A 38 10.05 14.02 19.72
CA ASN A 38 11.03 14.84 20.40
C ASN A 38 12.00 13.98 21.22
N GLY A 39 13.30 14.12 20.99
CA GLY A 39 14.34 13.33 21.65
C GLY A 39 14.57 11.93 21.05
N HIS A 40 13.84 11.53 20.00
CA HIS A 40 13.98 10.23 19.36
C HIS A 40 14.46 10.33 17.92
N VAL A 41 15.00 9.24 17.40
CA VAL A 41 15.41 9.14 15.99
C VAL A 41 14.20 9.02 15.08
N PRO A 42 14.30 9.43 13.80
CA PRO A 42 13.22 9.28 12.84
C PRO A 42 12.96 7.81 12.52
N VAL A 43 11.71 7.48 12.24
CA VAL A 43 11.29 6.17 11.78
C VAL A 43 10.46 6.33 10.51
N VAL A 44 10.84 5.63 9.44
CA VAL A 44 10.09 5.57 8.20
C VAL A 44 9.81 4.11 7.86
N ARG A 45 8.58 3.83 7.46
CA ARG A 45 8.13 2.52 7.00
C ARG A 45 7.64 2.62 5.57
N LEU A 46 8.09 1.70 4.72
CA LEU A 46 7.66 1.59 3.33
C LEU A 46 7.00 0.23 3.08
N TYR A 47 5.85 0.24 2.46
CA TYR A 47 5.15 -0.99 2.07
C TYR A 47 4.28 -0.78 0.83
N CYS A 48 3.89 -1.88 0.19
CA CYS A 48 2.93 -1.87 -0.91
C CYS A 48 1.52 -2.15 -0.42
N THR A 49 0.54 -1.50 -1.04
CA THR A 49 -0.87 -1.83 -0.78
C THR A 49 -1.19 -3.24 -1.27
N VAL A 50 -2.15 -3.90 -0.63
CA VAL A 50 -2.66 -5.21 -1.02
C VAL A 50 -4.14 -5.12 -1.40
N PRO A 51 -4.64 -5.92 -2.36
CA PRO A 51 -6.04 -5.92 -2.72
C PRO A 51 -6.92 -6.40 -1.55
N VAL A 52 -8.06 -5.75 -1.36
CA VAL A 52 -8.98 -6.03 -0.24
C VAL A 52 -9.60 -7.44 -0.32
N ASN A 53 -9.61 -8.04 -1.50
CA ASN A 53 -10.21 -9.34 -1.78
C ASN A 53 -9.26 -10.54 -1.57
N SER A 54 -8.03 -10.30 -1.09
CA SER A 54 -7.16 -11.40 -0.72
C SER A 54 -7.71 -12.09 0.53
N ASN A 55 -8.02 -13.39 0.43
CA ASN A 55 -8.47 -14.21 1.56
C ASN A 55 -7.36 -14.49 2.60
N GLU A 56 -6.23 -13.87 2.43
CA GLU A 56 -5.07 -13.98 3.29
C GLU A 56 -5.25 -13.09 4.53
N ASN A 57 -4.74 -13.56 5.66
CA ASN A 57 -4.78 -12.82 6.91
C ASN A 57 -4.16 -11.43 6.73
N LYS A 58 -4.94 -10.37 6.96
CA LYS A 58 -4.55 -8.97 6.75
C LYS A 58 -3.24 -8.57 7.44
N GLN A 59 -2.92 -9.23 8.54
CA GLN A 59 -1.75 -8.91 9.34
C GLN A 59 -0.46 -9.50 8.74
N GLU A 60 -0.52 -10.72 8.24
CA GLU A 60 0.62 -11.40 7.61
C GLU A 60 1.02 -10.75 6.28
N ASN A 61 0.04 -10.22 5.54
CA ASN A 61 0.27 -9.51 4.27
C ASN A 61 0.98 -8.16 4.42
N LEU A 62 0.77 -7.44 5.50
CA LEU A 62 1.47 -6.18 5.75
C LEU A 62 2.97 -6.38 5.91
N TYR A 63 3.38 -7.46 6.59
CA TYR A 63 4.80 -7.77 6.80
C TYR A 63 5.49 -8.28 5.53
N ASN A 64 4.75 -9.01 4.67
CA ASN A 64 5.30 -9.56 3.42
C ASN A 64 5.41 -8.53 2.30
N ASN A 65 4.83 -7.35 2.46
CA ASN A 65 4.81 -6.29 1.45
C ASN A 65 5.67 -5.07 1.83
N THR A 66 6.60 -5.22 2.78
CA THR A 66 7.57 -4.18 3.11
C THR A 66 8.60 -4.02 2.00
N ILE A 67 9.09 -2.79 1.83
CA ILE A 67 10.13 -2.46 0.85
C ILE A 67 11.42 -2.24 1.64
N ASP A 68 12.38 -3.14 1.47
CA ASP A 68 13.60 -3.20 2.29
C ASP A 68 14.84 -2.66 1.56
N ASP A 69 14.76 -2.41 0.26
CA ASP A 69 15.87 -2.03 -0.61
C ASP A 69 15.77 -0.59 -1.15
N ALA A 70 14.98 0.25 -0.52
CA ALA A 70 14.81 1.64 -0.93
C ALA A 70 15.93 2.55 -0.40
N ASN A 71 16.22 3.60 -1.16
CA ASN A 71 17.02 4.71 -0.67
C ASN A 71 16.11 5.75 -0.04
N VAL A 72 16.22 5.93 1.26
CA VAL A 72 15.37 6.83 2.04
C VAL A 72 16.22 7.91 2.66
N ALA A 73 15.82 9.17 2.52
CA ALA A 73 16.45 10.32 3.15
C ALA A 73 15.42 11.28 3.71
N ILE A 74 15.78 11.96 4.79
CA ILE A 74 15.01 13.05 5.38
C ILE A 74 15.83 14.32 5.25
N THR A 75 15.21 15.39 4.79
CA THR A 75 15.81 16.73 4.79
C THR A 75 15.33 17.51 6.01
N CYS A 76 16.25 18.02 6.79
CA CYS A 76 15.96 18.86 7.93
C CYS A 76 16.92 20.06 7.91
N ASP A 77 16.41 21.29 8.00
CA ASP A 77 17.18 22.53 7.87
C ASP A 77 18.06 22.55 6.59
N ASP A 78 17.51 22.13 5.46
CA ASP A 78 18.19 22.01 4.15
C ASP A 78 19.35 20.98 4.11
N GLN A 79 19.51 20.19 5.17
CA GLN A 79 20.52 19.14 5.26
C GLN A 79 19.87 17.76 5.07
N PRO A 80 20.34 16.95 4.09
CA PRO A 80 19.84 15.59 3.91
C PRO A 80 20.47 14.61 4.91
N TYR A 81 19.65 13.72 5.45
CA TYR A 81 20.06 12.62 6.32
C TYR A 81 19.61 11.30 5.69
N VAL A 82 20.55 10.44 5.36
CA VAL A 82 20.26 9.12 4.78
C VAL A 82 19.85 8.15 5.90
N LEU A 83 18.74 7.46 5.70
CA LEU A 83 18.24 6.46 6.63
C LEU A 83 18.72 5.06 6.21
N HIS A 84 18.98 4.23 7.20
CA HIS A 84 19.40 2.85 7.04
C HIS A 84 18.25 1.91 7.36
N HIS A 85 18.14 0.83 6.60
CA HIS A 85 17.16 -0.21 6.84
C HIS A 85 17.53 -1.03 8.10
N GLU A 86 16.55 -1.22 8.98
CA GLU A 86 16.66 -2.06 10.18
C GLU A 86 15.39 -2.87 10.39
N ILE A 87 15.54 -4.06 10.99
CA ILE A 87 14.40 -4.84 11.48
C ILE A 87 14.22 -4.52 12.96
N ASN A 88 13.14 -3.84 13.29
CA ASN A 88 12.86 -3.46 14.67
C ASN A 88 11.81 -4.38 15.29
N ASN A 89 12.24 -5.19 16.24
CA ASN A 89 11.36 -6.13 16.95
C ASN A 89 10.39 -5.44 17.92
N SER A 90 10.65 -4.17 18.27
CA SER A 90 9.80 -3.39 19.16
C SER A 90 8.51 -2.87 18.47
N TYR A 91 8.52 -2.80 17.15
CA TYR A 91 7.38 -2.39 16.33
C TYR A 91 6.81 -3.58 15.54
N GLU A 92 6.38 -4.61 16.24
CA GLU A 92 5.78 -5.81 15.66
C GLU A 92 6.65 -6.47 14.57
N SER A 93 7.96 -6.54 14.78
CA SER A 93 8.94 -7.10 13.84
C SER A 93 8.91 -6.42 12.45
N SER A 94 8.61 -5.13 12.40
CA SER A 94 8.49 -4.42 11.13
C SER A 94 9.84 -3.95 10.61
N SER A 95 9.97 -3.99 9.30
CA SER A 95 11.04 -3.36 8.54
C SER A 95 10.90 -1.84 8.60
N ILE A 96 11.93 -1.15 9.05
CA ILE A 96 11.97 0.31 9.20
C ILE A 96 13.24 0.90 8.60
N TYR A 97 13.18 2.18 8.30
CA TYR A 97 14.34 3.01 7.98
C TYR A 97 14.55 4.04 9.08
N THR A 98 15.75 4.16 9.59
CA THR A 98 16.10 5.07 10.68
C THR A 98 17.51 5.63 10.52
N SER A 99 17.85 6.66 11.28
CA SER A 99 19.19 7.25 11.32
C SER A 99 19.52 7.72 12.73
N ASN A 100 20.72 7.46 13.18
CA ASN A 100 21.23 7.96 14.46
C ASN A 100 21.78 9.40 14.36
N GLU A 101 21.89 9.94 13.15
CA GLU A 101 22.45 11.29 12.91
C GLU A 101 21.41 12.40 13.09
N LEU A 102 20.13 12.06 13.11
CA LEU A 102 19.02 13.00 13.28
C LEU A 102 18.19 12.64 14.50
N THR A 103 17.93 13.62 15.35
CA THR A 103 17.05 13.50 16.50
C THR A 103 15.96 14.57 16.42
N GLY A 104 14.72 14.17 16.73
CA GLY A 104 13.59 15.09 16.75
C GLY A 104 13.77 16.18 17.80
N ILE A 105 13.56 17.42 17.39
CA ILE A 105 13.57 18.60 18.26
C ILE A 105 12.32 19.42 17.96
N ALA A 106 11.53 19.71 18.97
CA ALA A 106 10.31 20.50 18.83
C ALA A 106 10.60 21.88 18.19
N GLY A 107 9.85 22.22 17.14
CA GLY A 107 10.00 23.49 16.41
C GLY A 107 11.07 23.50 15.33
N ARG A 108 11.77 22.39 15.09
CA ARG A 108 12.73 22.23 13.99
C ARG A 108 12.03 21.65 12.75
N SER A 109 12.35 22.13 11.56
CA SER A 109 11.75 21.70 10.29
C SER A 109 12.81 21.26 9.26
#